data_f04fd99b94615fbca766cced7f9873e3
#
_entry.id   f04fd99b94615fbca766cced7f9873e3
#
_cell.length_a   1.000
_cell.length_b   1.000
_cell.length_c   1.000
_cell.angle_alpha   90.00
_cell.angle_beta   90.00
_cell.angle_gamma   90.00
#
_symmetry.space_group_name_H-M   'P 1'
#
loop_
_entity.id
_entity.type
_entity.pdbx_description
1 polymer ?
#
loop_
_entity_poly.entity_id
_entity_poly.type
_entity_poly.pdbx_seq_one_letter_code
_entity_poly.pdbx_strand_id
1 'polypeptide(L)'
;LSIGAAMGFKVAEIKWESVFQNTLAEMQLQIVAQREAVDDNKSDLEDSLRAMTVNLAQLRYRLVRLDALGEQLIDVAALEQREFNFSQDPGLGGPEGQNLDDLDSSISMDKYSKNFAELEFEINAREAQLGILEKILTDKNLKTEQTIAGKPVRRGWMSSDYGMRTDPFH
;
A
#
# COMPACT_ATOMS: atom_id res chain seq x y z
N LEU A 1 -82.64 -23.49 -12.18
CA LEU A 1 -81.28 -23.29 -12.83
C LEU A 1 -80.49 -22.10 -12.31
N SER A 2 -81.00 -21.17 -11.56
CA SER A 2 -80.31 -19.92 -11.08
C SER A 2 -79.59 -20.09 -9.77
N ILE A 3 -79.77 -21.11 -8.96
CA ILE A 3 -79.13 -21.30 -7.65
C ILE A 3 -77.71 -21.86 -7.78
N GLY A 4 -77.46 -22.71 -8.81
CA GLY A 4 -76.15 -23.27 -9.03
C GLY A 4 -75.10 -22.28 -9.55
N ALA A 5 -75.53 -21.28 -10.34
CA ALA A 5 -74.61 -20.25 -10.87
C ALA A 5 -74.14 -19.26 -9.76
N ALA A 6 -75.00 -18.93 -8.81
CA ALA A 6 -74.65 -18.05 -7.69
C ALA A 6 -73.69 -18.71 -6.69
N MET A 7 -73.75 -20.03 -6.52
CA MET A 7 -72.90 -20.80 -5.64
C MET A 7 -71.49 -20.95 -6.25
N GLY A 8 -71.42 -21.17 -7.58
CA GLY A 8 -70.14 -21.25 -8.32
C GLY A 8 -69.39 -19.93 -8.31
N PHE A 9 -70.03 -18.79 -8.38
CA PHE A 9 -69.43 -17.46 -8.35
C PHE A 9 -68.79 -17.15 -6.96
N LYS A 10 -69.49 -17.46 -5.89
CA LYS A 10 -68.98 -17.27 -4.51
C LYS A 10 -67.79 -18.18 -4.20
N VAL A 11 -67.77 -19.40 -4.68
CA VAL A 11 -66.63 -20.30 -4.48
C VAL A 11 -65.39 -19.85 -5.29
N ALA A 12 -65.58 -19.30 -6.48
CA ALA A 12 -64.52 -18.74 -7.30
C ALA A 12 -63.94 -17.48 -6.63
N GLU A 13 -64.78 -16.59 -6.10
CA GLU A 13 -64.35 -15.35 -5.42
C GLU A 13 -63.55 -15.63 -4.15
N ILE A 14 -63.96 -16.59 -3.33
CA ILE A 14 -63.25 -17.03 -2.13
C ILE A 14 -61.87 -17.66 -2.50
N LYS A 15 -61.81 -18.37 -3.60
CA LYS A 15 -60.60 -19.02 -4.08
C LYS A 15 -59.54 -17.99 -4.62
N TRP A 16 -60.03 -16.95 -5.30
CA TRP A 16 -59.22 -15.85 -5.75
C TRP A 16 -58.62 -15.02 -4.61
N GLU A 17 -59.43 -14.76 -3.60
CA GLU A 17 -58.99 -13.99 -2.43
C GLU A 17 -57.92 -14.73 -1.61
N SER A 18 -58.06 -16.03 -1.40
CA SER A 18 -57.06 -16.84 -0.72
C SER A 18 -55.77 -16.96 -1.49
N VAL A 19 -55.82 -17.10 -2.83
CA VAL A 19 -54.64 -17.15 -3.71
C VAL A 19 -53.93 -15.78 -3.66
N PHE A 20 -54.65 -14.69 -3.75
CA PHE A 20 -54.11 -13.33 -3.69
C PHE A 20 -53.42 -13.04 -2.35
N GLN A 21 -54.08 -13.41 -1.22
CA GLN A 21 -53.47 -13.25 0.12
C GLN A 21 -52.20 -14.08 0.30
N ASN A 22 -52.18 -15.30 -0.20
CA ASN A 22 -50.98 -16.15 -0.18
C ASN A 22 -49.83 -15.57 -1.03
N THR A 23 -50.15 -15.04 -2.21
CA THR A 23 -49.13 -14.40 -3.07
C THR A 23 -48.57 -13.13 -2.42
N LEU A 24 -49.43 -12.33 -1.78
CA LEU A 24 -48.97 -11.15 -1.03
C LEU A 24 -48.07 -11.54 0.17
N ALA A 25 -48.43 -12.58 0.90
CA ALA A 25 -47.61 -13.08 2.01
C ALA A 25 -46.28 -13.62 1.54
N GLU A 26 -46.23 -14.35 0.42
CA GLU A 26 -44.96 -14.81 -0.19
C GLU A 26 -44.11 -13.65 -0.67
N MET A 27 -44.69 -12.64 -1.33
CA MET A 27 -43.95 -11.43 -1.74
C MET A 27 -43.37 -10.66 -0.54
N GLN A 28 -44.15 -10.54 0.55
CA GLN A 28 -43.67 -9.88 1.77
C GLN A 28 -42.51 -10.64 2.40
N LEU A 29 -42.57 -11.95 2.50
CA LEU A 29 -41.48 -12.78 2.98
C LEU A 29 -40.23 -12.65 2.08
N GLN A 30 -40.43 -12.60 0.77
CA GLN A 30 -39.34 -12.42 -0.18
C GLN A 30 -38.66 -11.05 -0.05
N ILE A 31 -39.46 -9.98 0.17
CA ILE A 31 -38.91 -8.63 0.40
C ILE A 31 -38.14 -8.58 1.72
N VAL A 32 -38.63 -9.20 2.79
CA VAL A 32 -37.92 -9.27 4.07
C VAL A 32 -36.59 -10.01 3.92
N ALA A 33 -36.62 -11.18 3.30
CA ALA A 33 -35.41 -11.97 3.05
C ALA A 33 -34.39 -11.23 2.17
N GLN A 34 -34.84 -10.49 1.15
CA GLN A 34 -33.96 -9.65 0.32
C GLN A 34 -33.37 -8.49 1.12
N ARG A 35 -34.13 -7.86 2.02
CA ARG A 35 -33.62 -6.79 2.88
C ARG A 35 -32.55 -7.30 3.85
N GLU A 36 -32.79 -8.44 4.49
CA GLU A 36 -31.79 -9.07 5.35
C GLU A 36 -30.49 -9.39 4.56
N ALA A 37 -30.61 -9.98 3.38
CA ALA A 37 -29.46 -10.27 2.55
C ALA A 37 -28.68 -8.99 2.08
N VAL A 38 -29.40 -7.89 1.83
CA VAL A 38 -28.80 -6.59 1.51
C VAL A 38 -28.10 -6.00 2.72
N ASP A 39 -28.71 -6.07 3.91
CA ASP A 39 -28.11 -5.56 5.14
C ASP A 39 -26.87 -6.37 5.54
N ASP A 40 -26.89 -7.70 5.40
CA ASP A 40 -25.73 -8.56 5.63
C ASP A 40 -24.59 -8.22 4.64
N ASN A 41 -24.89 -8.14 3.35
CA ASN A 41 -23.90 -7.76 2.32
C ASN A 41 -23.31 -6.37 2.56
N LYS A 42 -24.12 -5.42 3.05
CA LYS A 42 -23.67 -4.07 3.40
C LYS A 42 -22.71 -4.11 4.59
N SER A 43 -23.03 -4.88 5.62
CA SER A 43 -22.16 -5.07 6.78
C SER A 43 -20.82 -5.69 6.40
N ASP A 44 -20.84 -6.74 5.59
CA ASP A 44 -19.61 -7.40 5.09
C ASP A 44 -18.74 -6.45 4.25
N LEU A 45 -19.39 -5.62 3.43
CA LEU A 45 -18.69 -4.60 2.65
C LEU A 45 -18.05 -3.53 3.54
N GLU A 46 -18.76 -3.04 4.54
CA GLU A 46 -18.25 -2.07 5.51
C GLU A 46 -17.05 -2.63 6.28
N ASP A 47 -17.11 -3.88 6.71
CA ASP A 47 -16.00 -4.55 7.41
C ASP A 47 -14.79 -4.76 6.48
N SER A 48 -15.04 -5.11 5.22
CA SER A 48 -13.99 -5.22 4.21
C SER A 48 -13.31 -3.88 3.95
N LEU A 49 -14.08 -2.79 3.84
CA LEU A 49 -13.53 -1.44 3.67
C LEU A 49 -12.71 -0.98 4.88
N ARG A 50 -13.15 -1.32 6.09
CA ARG A 50 -12.38 -1.05 7.31
C ARG A 50 -11.06 -1.81 7.31
N ALA A 51 -11.08 -3.10 7.00
CA ALA A 51 -9.88 -3.92 6.90
C ALA A 51 -8.90 -3.37 5.85
N MET A 52 -9.40 -2.96 4.70
CA MET A 52 -8.61 -2.34 3.64
C MET A 52 -7.99 -1.02 4.10
N THR A 53 -8.73 -0.18 4.81
CA THR A 53 -8.22 1.09 5.35
C THR A 53 -7.09 0.86 6.36
N VAL A 54 -7.23 -0.14 7.23
CA VAL A 54 -6.18 -0.53 8.18
C VAL A 54 -4.94 -1.02 7.45
N ASN A 55 -5.10 -1.82 6.40
CA ASN A 55 -3.97 -2.29 5.59
C ASN A 55 -3.21 -1.14 4.91
N LEU A 56 -3.92 -0.16 4.32
CA LEU A 56 -3.30 1.04 3.76
C LEU A 56 -2.53 1.83 4.81
N ALA A 57 -3.11 2.00 6.00
CA ALA A 57 -2.43 2.70 7.09
C ALA A 57 -1.15 1.96 7.53
N GLN A 58 -1.17 0.64 7.59
CA GLN A 58 0.03 -0.17 7.90
C GLN A 58 1.11 -0.04 6.83
N LEU A 59 0.73 -0.02 5.55
CA LEU A 59 1.69 0.16 4.45
C LEU A 59 2.30 1.56 4.49
N ARG A 60 1.52 2.62 4.71
CA ARG A 60 2.03 3.98 4.91
C ARG A 60 2.99 4.08 6.10
N TYR A 61 2.67 3.43 7.21
CA TYR A 61 3.58 3.36 8.34
C TYR A 61 4.90 2.69 7.99
N ARG A 62 4.87 1.60 7.21
CA ARG A 62 6.10 0.94 6.73
C ARG A 62 6.92 1.85 5.84
N LEU A 63 6.28 2.59 4.94
CA LEU A 63 6.94 3.56 4.06
C LEU A 63 7.68 4.63 4.88
N VAL A 64 7.00 5.29 5.82
CA VAL A 64 7.61 6.29 6.71
C VAL A 64 8.81 5.71 7.47
N ARG A 65 8.73 4.45 7.89
CA ARG A 65 9.84 3.78 8.56
C ARG A 65 11.02 3.52 7.61
N LEU A 66 10.74 3.16 6.35
CA LEU A 66 11.79 2.97 5.32
C LEU A 66 12.48 4.29 5.00
N ASP A 67 11.74 5.38 4.90
CA ASP A 67 12.29 6.72 4.67
C ASP A 67 13.22 7.13 5.82
N ALA A 68 12.77 6.98 7.06
CA ALA A 68 13.61 7.28 8.23
C ALA A 68 14.88 6.43 8.32
N LEU A 69 14.80 5.14 7.95
CA LEU A 69 15.96 4.27 7.88
C LEU A 69 16.91 4.69 6.74
N GLY A 70 16.38 5.09 5.59
CA GLY A 70 17.13 5.59 4.47
C GLY A 70 17.91 6.85 4.83
N GLU A 71 17.28 7.84 5.46
CA GLU A 71 17.92 9.04 5.96
C GLU A 71 19.03 8.73 6.96
N GLN A 72 18.77 7.85 7.93
CA GLN A 72 19.77 7.45 8.90
C GLN A 72 20.99 6.76 8.25
N LEU A 73 20.76 5.92 7.23
CA LEU A 73 21.85 5.25 6.51
C LEU A 73 22.68 6.23 5.70
N ILE A 74 22.10 7.27 5.10
CA ILE A 74 22.82 8.34 4.40
C ILE A 74 23.74 9.07 5.36
N ASP A 75 23.22 9.44 6.55
CA ASP A 75 24.01 10.14 7.58
C ASP A 75 25.18 9.27 8.05
N VAL A 76 24.96 8.01 8.35
CA VAL A 76 26.01 7.06 8.77
C VAL A 76 27.05 6.84 7.64
N ALA A 77 26.57 6.78 6.39
CA ALA A 77 27.42 6.60 5.22
C ALA A 77 28.25 7.85 4.87
N ALA A 78 27.92 9.01 5.45
CA ALA A 78 28.45 10.32 5.06
C ALA A 78 28.38 10.53 3.53
N LEU A 79 27.21 10.22 2.96
CA LEU A 79 26.89 10.43 1.55
C LEU A 79 26.23 11.80 1.38
N GLU A 80 26.38 12.39 0.21
CA GLU A 80 25.67 13.64 -0.08
C GLU A 80 24.17 13.37 -0.22
N GLN A 81 23.34 14.12 0.50
CA GLN A 81 21.85 14.03 0.45
C GLN A 81 21.26 14.29 -0.94
N ARG A 82 22.07 14.79 -1.88
CA ARG A 82 21.64 15.04 -3.25
C ARG A 82 21.50 13.78 -4.11
N GLU A 83 22.21 12.72 -3.77
CA GLU A 83 22.18 11.46 -4.52
C GLU A 83 21.01 10.55 -4.10
N PHE A 84 20.60 10.66 -2.84
CA PHE A 84 19.51 9.88 -2.27
C PHE A 84 18.60 10.80 -1.48
N ASN A 85 17.38 10.98 -1.93
CA ASN A 85 16.39 11.80 -1.24
C ASN A 85 15.20 10.93 -0.82
N PHE A 86 15.13 10.60 0.45
CA PHE A 86 14.03 9.85 1.05
C PHE A 86 12.90 10.75 1.55
N SER A 87 13.12 12.07 1.62
CA SER A 87 12.10 13.04 2.03
C SER A 87 11.16 13.47 0.91
N GLN A 88 11.49 13.15 -0.36
CA GLN A 88 10.65 13.45 -1.50
C GLN A 88 10.02 12.16 -2.04
N ASP A 89 8.73 12.24 -2.35
CA ASP A 89 8.05 11.14 -3.02
C ASP A 89 8.73 10.85 -4.37
N PRO A 90 8.93 9.56 -4.71
CA PRO A 90 9.45 9.20 -6.00
C PRO A 90 8.53 9.75 -7.07
N GLY A 91 9.10 10.49 -8.04
CA GLY A 91 8.32 11.13 -9.10
C GLY A 91 7.47 10.12 -9.86
N LEU A 92 6.19 10.15 -9.61
CA LEU A 92 5.20 9.45 -10.43
C LEU A 92 5.13 10.14 -11.78
N GLY A 93 5.76 9.56 -12.78
CA GLY A 93 5.69 10.03 -14.16
C GLY A 93 4.28 9.81 -14.73
N GLY A 94 3.37 10.73 -14.46
CA GLY A 94 2.01 10.72 -14.98
C GLY A 94 1.50 12.13 -15.19
N PRO A 95 0.43 12.35 -15.99
CA PRO A 95 -0.19 13.66 -16.12
C PRO A 95 -0.70 14.12 -14.76
N GLU A 96 -0.29 15.33 -14.43
CA GLU A 96 -0.52 16.01 -13.18
C GLU A 96 -1.98 15.96 -12.71
N GLY A 97 -2.16 15.39 -11.58
CA GLY A 97 -2.97 15.84 -10.55
C GLY A 97 -4.46 15.95 -10.73
N GLN A 98 -5.16 15.02 -10.20
CA GLN A 98 -6.54 15.28 -9.81
C GLN A 98 -6.54 15.90 -8.42
N ASN A 99 -7.12 17.12 -8.38
CA ASN A 99 -7.34 17.92 -7.21
C ASN A 99 -7.92 17.11 -6.04
N LEU A 100 -7.35 17.33 -4.86
CA LEU A 100 -7.77 16.79 -3.55
C LEU A 100 -9.16 17.30 -3.10
N ASP A 101 -9.92 17.99 -3.96
CA ASP A 101 -11.21 18.60 -3.61
C ASP A 101 -12.43 17.68 -3.74
N ASP A 102 -12.27 16.45 -4.21
CA ASP A 102 -13.36 15.47 -4.23
C ASP A 102 -13.38 14.64 -2.94
N LEU A 103 -13.61 15.30 -1.83
CA LEU A 103 -14.03 14.70 -0.55
C LEU A 103 -15.52 14.29 -0.61
N ASP A 104 -15.93 13.70 -1.70
CA ASP A 104 -17.23 13.02 -1.74
C ASP A 104 -17.05 11.62 -1.16
N SER A 105 -17.82 11.36 -0.12
CA SER A 105 -17.73 10.24 0.84
C SER A 105 -18.08 8.86 0.28
N SER A 106 -18.02 8.68 -1.02
CA SER A 106 -18.02 7.35 -1.63
C SER A 106 -16.58 6.86 -1.73
N ILE A 107 -16.15 6.08 -0.75
CA ILE A 107 -14.93 5.26 -0.86
C ILE A 107 -15.21 4.27 -2.00
N SER A 108 -14.93 4.70 -3.22
CA SER A 108 -15.07 3.80 -4.36
C SER A 108 -13.90 2.83 -4.35
N MET A 109 -14.16 1.56 -4.63
CA MET A 109 -13.14 0.52 -4.76
C MET A 109 -12.02 0.95 -5.72
N ASP A 110 -12.34 1.80 -6.70
CA ASP A 110 -11.40 2.41 -7.64
C ASP A 110 -10.38 3.35 -6.97
N LYS A 111 -10.82 4.20 -6.04
CA LYS A 111 -9.90 5.06 -5.29
C LYS A 111 -8.96 4.23 -4.41
N TYR A 112 -9.51 3.19 -3.77
CA TYR A 112 -8.70 2.28 -2.97
C TYR A 112 -7.63 1.59 -3.79
N SER A 113 -8.01 1.03 -4.95
CA SER A 113 -7.07 0.29 -5.81
C SER A 113 -5.96 1.20 -6.37
N LYS A 114 -6.27 2.45 -6.71
CA LYS A 114 -5.28 3.45 -7.12
C LYS A 114 -4.31 3.80 -6.00
N ASN A 115 -4.83 4.16 -4.82
CA ASN A 115 -3.99 4.48 -3.67
C ASN A 115 -3.10 3.29 -3.24
N PHE A 116 -3.61 2.08 -3.37
CA PHE A 116 -2.83 0.88 -3.09
C PHE A 116 -1.69 0.68 -4.10
N ALA A 117 -1.99 0.83 -5.40
CA ALA A 117 -0.99 0.70 -6.45
C ALA A 117 0.11 1.80 -6.37
N GLU A 118 -0.27 3.03 -6.04
CA GLU A 118 0.67 4.12 -5.80
C GLU A 118 1.60 3.80 -4.64
N LEU A 119 1.04 3.37 -3.51
CA LEU A 119 1.81 3.03 -2.32
C LEU A 119 2.72 1.82 -2.52
N GLU A 120 2.28 0.82 -3.28
CA GLU A 120 3.11 -0.32 -3.66
C GLU A 120 4.28 0.13 -4.55
N PHE A 121 4.04 1.02 -5.49
CA PHE A 121 5.10 1.60 -6.32
C PHE A 121 6.12 2.38 -5.47
N GLU A 122 5.68 3.20 -4.53
CA GLU A 122 6.54 3.95 -3.61
C GLU A 122 7.40 3.01 -2.77
N ILE A 123 6.82 1.98 -2.18
CA ILE A 123 7.55 0.98 -1.38
C ILE A 123 8.62 0.30 -2.23
N ASN A 124 8.28 -0.16 -3.43
CA ASN A 124 9.24 -0.82 -4.33
C ASN A 124 10.39 0.12 -4.73
N ALA A 125 10.09 1.40 -4.97
CA ALA A 125 11.11 2.40 -5.28
C ALA A 125 12.05 2.63 -4.08
N ARG A 126 11.54 2.70 -2.85
CA ARG A 126 12.33 2.82 -1.62
C ARG A 126 13.20 1.59 -1.37
N GLU A 127 12.66 0.41 -1.55
CA GLU A 127 13.43 -0.84 -1.43
C GLU A 127 14.58 -0.89 -2.44
N ALA A 128 14.36 -0.45 -3.67
CA ALA A 128 15.41 -0.37 -4.68
C ALA A 128 16.51 0.64 -4.28
N GLN A 129 16.13 1.83 -3.77
CA GLN A 129 17.08 2.83 -3.29
C GLN A 129 17.91 2.31 -2.11
N LEU A 130 17.28 1.65 -1.14
CA LEU A 130 17.96 1.02 0.00
C LEU A 130 18.92 -0.09 -0.44
N GLY A 131 18.55 -0.89 -1.43
CA GLY A 131 19.42 -1.93 -1.99
C GLY A 131 20.67 -1.37 -2.69
N ILE A 132 20.56 -0.20 -3.33
CA ILE A 132 21.73 0.51 -3.89
C ILE A 132 22.60 1.04 -2.76
N LEU A 133 22.00 1.64 -1.75
CA LEU A 133 22.71 2.19 -0.58
C LEU A 133 23.47 1.09 0.18
N GLU A 134 22.88 -0.07 0.37
CA GLU A 134 23.52 -1.24 0.98
C GLU A 134 24.80 -1.66 0.20
N LYS A 135 24.74 -1.70 -1.13
CA LYS A 135 25.90 -2.01 -1.96
C LYS A 135 27.01 -0.99 -1.79
N ILE A 136 26.68 0.31 -1.80
CA ILE A 136 27.65 1.39 -1.62
C ILE A 136 28.34 1.29 -0.25
N LEU A 137 27.55 1.03 0.81
CA LEU A 137 28.08 0.85 2.17
C LEU A 137 29.00 -0.37 2.27
N THR A 138 28.63 -1.48 1.64
CA THR A 138 29.43 -2.70 1.61
C THR A 138 30.75 -2.45 0.89
N ASP A 139 30.73 -1.79 -0.26
CA ASP A 139 31.94 -1.45 -1.02
C ASP A 139 32.85 -0.48 -0.25
N LYS A 140 32.26 0.49 0.45
CA LYS A 140 33.02 1.44 1.29
C LYS A 140 33.69 0.73 2.47
N ASN A 141 33.00 -0.18 3.14
CA ASN A 141 33.57 -0.98 4.22
C ASN A 141 34.73 -1.86 3.74
N LEU A 142 34.55 -2.56 2.62
CA LEU A 142 35.61 -3.39 2.03
C LEU A 142 36.85 -2.56 1.67
N LYS A 143 36.66 -1.35 1.10
CA LYS A 143 37.81 -0.44 0.78
C LYS A 143 38.47 0.04 2.07
N THR A 144 37.72 0.33 3.12
CA THR A 144 38.28 0.76 4.41
C THR A 144 39.09 -0.37 5.06
N GLU A 145 38.63 -1.60 5.01
CA GLU A 145 39.34 -2.77 5.52
C GLU A 145 40.60 -3.10 4.70
N GLN A 146 40.58 -2.85 3.38
CA GLN A 146 41.72 -3.05 2.50
C GLN A 146 42.79 -1.96 2.64
N THR A 147 42.43 -0.79 3.20
CA THR A 147 43.40 0.28 3.41
C THR A 147 44.24 -0.06 4.64
N ILE A 148 45.46 -0.52 4.43
CA ILE A 148 46.43 -0.80 5.49
C ILE A 148 46.83 0.51 6.15
N ALA A 149 46.12 0.88 7.22
CA ALA A 149 46.42 2.04 8.04
C ALA A 149 47.51 1.64 9.07
N GLY A 150 48.75 1.92 8.75
CA GLY A 150 49.80 1.77 9.73
C GLY A 150 51.16 1.29 9.16
N LYS A 151 52.20 1.45 9.94
CA LYS A 151 53.51 0.96 9.63
C LYS A 151 53.52 -0.56 9.74
N PRO A 152 53.96 -1.31 8.68
CA PRO A 152 53.95 -2.76 8.70
C PRO A 152 54.93 -3.37 9.73
N VAL A 153 55.78 -2.55 10.33
CA VAL A 153 56.76 -2.95 11.34
C VAL A 153 56.56 -2.18 12.64
N ARG A 154 56.36 -2.89 13.73
CA ARG A 154 56.17 -2.28 15.07
C ARG A 154 57.44 -1.79 15.72
N ARG A 155 58.61 -2.32 15.34
CA ARG A 155 59.94 -1.92 15.80
C ARG A 155 60.89 -1.84 14.62
N GLY A 156 61.56 -0.74 14.44
CA GLY A 156 62.49 -0.51 13.37
C GLY A 156 62.70 0.97 13.11
N TRP A 157 63.85 1.34 12.58
CA TRP A 157 64.10 2.68 12.12
C TRP A 157 63.73 2.82 10.64
N MET A 158 62.94 3.83 10.31
CA MET A 158 62.56 4.11 8.94
C MET A 158 63.67 4.90 8.28
N SER A 159 64.37 4.29 7.38
CA SER A 159 65.56 4.89 6.69
C SER A 159 65.15 5.97 5.70
N SER A 160 63.93 5.95 5.18
CA SER A 160 63.39 6.99 4.31
C SER A 160 61.87 6.84 4.15
N ASP A 161 61.20 7.98 3.97
CA ASP A 161 59.78 7.99 3.61
C ASP A 161 59.55 7.56 2.17
N TYR A 162 58.41 6.94 1.89
CA TYR A 162 57.99 6.62 0.55
C TYR A 162 57.57 7.91 -0.17
N GLY A 163 58.14 8.21 -1.33
CA GLY A 163 57.82 9.42 -2.09
C GLY A 163 58.87 9.75 -3.16
N MET A 164 58.69 10.90 -3.79
CA MET A 164 59.66 11.44 -4.75
C MET A 164 61.01 11.72 -4.08
N ARG A 165 62.05 11.10 -4.58
CA ARG A 165 63.45 11.36 -4.16
C ARG A 165 64.17 12.20 -5.19
N THR A 166 64.87 13.20 -4.74
CA THR A 166 65.87 13.87 -5.58
C THR A 166 67.05 12.95 -5.71
N ASP A 167 67.44 12.65 -6.96
CA ASP A 167 68.61 11.83 -7.24
C ASP A 167 69.86 12.54 -6.67
N PRO A 168 70.63 11.90 -5.79
CA PRO A 168 71.82 12.52 -5.20
C PRO A 168 72.96 12.68 -6.19
N PHE A 169 72.86 12.18 -7.45
CA PHE A 169 73.92 12.21 -8.45
C PHE A 169 73.60 13.18 -9.60
N HIS A 170 72.58 13.99 -9.53
CA HIS A 170 72.22 15.06 -10.47
C HIS A 170 72.10 16.41 -9.81
#